data_7ef5ce0f6219219b400202844f2e9f95
#
_entry.id   7ef5ce0f6219219b400202844f2e9f95
#
_cell.length_a   1.000
_cell.length_b   1.000
_cell.length_c   1.000
_cell.angle_alpha   90.00
_cell.angle_beta   90.00
_cell.angle_gamma   90.00
#
_symmetry.space_group_name_H-M   'P 1'
#
loop_
_entity.id
_entity.type
_entity.pdbx_description
1 polymer ?
#
loop_
_entity_poly.entity_id
_entity_poly.type
_entity_poly.pdbx_seq_one_letter_code
_entity_poly.pdbx_strand_id
1 'polypeptide(L)'
;MPSGKYYVSILVETEHTELPHTEHKVGLDLGIKDLCITSDGNKYENPKTLRKYEKQLGKLQRQLAHKNKGSANFYKMKRKIARCYEKITNIRKNNLHKISHQLISDNQVIVSENLAISNMIKNHSLAKSIADCSWYELTRQLEYKAEWNHRQYIKIDTFYASSQLCGCCGCKNTNVKNLAIRKWSCPVCGTEHDRDINASQNILAEGLRMLSV
;
A
#
# COMPACT_ATOMS: atom_id res chain seq x y z
N MET A 1 3.84 -26.67 1.74
CA MET A 1 4.58 -25.42 1.52
C MET A 1 6.08 -25.66 1.53
N PRO A 2 6.90 -24.90 0.77
CA PRO A 2 8.37 -25.03 0.78
C PRO A 2 9.01 -24.87 2.17
N SER A 3 8.34 -24.17 3.08
CA SER A 3 8.75 -23.98 4.49
C SER A 3 8.64 -25.26 5.34
N GLY A 4 7.97 -26.29 4.84
CA GLY A 4 7.65 -27.53 5.55
C GLY A 4 6.38 -27.45 6.40
N LYS A 5 5.56 -26.38 6.22
CA LYS A 5 4.25 -26.26 6.85
C LYS A 5 3.14 -26.80 5.95
N TYR A 6 2.09 -27.27 6.55
CA TYR A 6 0.86 -27.71 5.91
C TYR A 6 -0.27 -26.76 6.32
N TYR A 7 -1.21 -26.51 5.42
CA TYR A 7 -2.38 -25.69 5.65
C TYR A 7 -3.60 -26.42 5.14
N VAL A 8 -4.69 -26.28 5.85
CA VAL A 8 -6.02 -26.75 5.44
C VAL A 8 -6.86 -25.52 5.15
N SER A 9 -7.57 -25.51 4.03
CA SER A 9 -8.58 -24.52 3.70
C SER A 9 -9.94 -25.15 3.94
N ILE A 10 -10.76 -24.50 4.76
CA ILE A 10 -12.10 -24.95 5.11
C ILE A 10 -13.06 -23.85 4.71
N LEU A 11 -14.09 -24.21 3.92
CA LEU A 11 -15.21 -23.32 3.64
C LEU A 11 -16.15 -23.39 4.84
N VAL A 12 -16.50 -22.21 5.36
CA VAL A 12 -17.44 -22.06 6.46
C VAL A 12 -18.48 -21.02 6.12
N GLU A 13 -19.70 -21.25 6.56
CA GLU A 13 -20.76 -20.24 6.57
C GLU A 13 -20.67 -19.48 7.89
N THR A 14 -20.69 -18.15 7.82
CA THR A 14 -20.61 -17.30 9.00
C THR A 14 -21.57 -16.13 8.84
N GLU A 15 -22.18 -15.71 9.93
CA GLU A 15 -22.92 -14.46 9.98
C GLU A 15 -21.91 -13.30 9.97
N HIS A 16 -22.19 -12.31 9.16
CA HIS A 16 -21.38 -11.09 9.09
C HIS A 16 -22.15 -9.96 9.78
N THR A 17 -21.56 -9.43 10.85
CA THR A 17 -22.10 -8.22 11.49
C THR A 17 -21.68 -6.99 10.71
N GLU A 18 -22.65 -6.27 10.17
CA GLU A 18 -22.39 -5.03 9.43
C GLU A 18 -21.78 -3.97 10.36
N LEU A 19 -20.85 -3.21 9.82
CA LEU A 19 -20.29 -2.06 10.52
C LEU A 19 -21.33 -0.91 10.54
N PRO A 20 -21.43 -0.15 11.64
CA PRO A 20 -22.32 0.99 11.71
C PRO A 20 -22.00 2.00 10.61
N HIS A 21 -23.04 2.63 10.07
CA HIS A 21 -22.88 3.70 9.08
C HIS A 21 -22.06 4.86 9.66
N THR A 22 -21.21 5.48 8.83
CA THR A 22 -20.41 6.66 9.17
C THR A 22 -20.44 7.66 8.02
N GLU A 23 -20.34 8.95 8.32
CA GLU A 23 -20.25 10.00 7.29
C GLU A 23 -18.80 10.28 6.85
N HIS A 24 -17.82 9.63 7.49
CA HIS A 24 -16.40 9.86 7.20
C HIS A 24 -16.01 9.36 5.80
N LYS A 25 -15.18 10.16 5.14
CA LYS A 25 -14.68 9.90 3.79
C LYS A 25 -13.19 10.21 3.77
N VAL A 26 -12.39 9.35 3.15
CA VAL A 26 -10.94 9.49 3.18
C VAL A 26 -10.31 9.28 1.80
N GLY A 27 -9.36 10.13 1.46
CA GLY A 27 -8.46 9.96 0.30
C GLY A 27 -7.12 9.41 0.75
N LEU A 28 -6.53 8.53 -0.06
CA LEU A 28 -5.27 7.84 0.22
C LEU A 28 -4.24 8.16 -0.87
N ASP A 29 -3.16 8.83 -0.49
CA ASP A 29 -1.94 8.96 -1.29
C ASP A 29 -0.99 7.81 -0.94
N LEU A 30 -0.62 6.98 -1.94
CA LEU A 30 0.17 5.76 -1.76
C LEU A 30 1.67 6.04 -1.95
N GLY A 31 2.48 5.79 -0.92
CA GLY A 31 3.89 6.15 -0.92
C GLY A 31 4.85 5.00 -0.56
N ILE A 32 6.14 5.17 -0.88
CA ILE A 32 7.20 4.23 -0.52
C ILE A 32 7.72 4.50 0.90
N LYS A 33 7.80 5.77 1.31
CA LYS A 33 8.29 6.15 2.65
C LYS A 33 7.25 5.76 3.70
N ASP A 34 6.09 6.33 3.57
CA ASP A 34 4.88 5.97 4.29
C ASP A 34 4.01 5.14 3.31
N LEU A 35 3.38 4.07 3.78
CA LEU A 35 2.63 3.16 2.92
C LEU A 35 1.43 3.85 2.27
N CYS A 36 0.74 4.68 3.06
CA CYS A 36 -0.25 5.64 2.60
C CYS A 36 -0.38 6.80 3.58
N ILE A 37 -0.79 7.95 3.04
CA ILE A 37 -1.11 9.16 3.79
C ILE A 37 -2.57 9.51 3.49
N THR A 38 -3.34 9.81 4.54
CA THR A 38 -4.76 10.11 4.41
C THR A 38 -5.01 11.61 4.24
N SER A 39 -6.18 11.95 3.69
CA SER A 39 -6.66 13.34 3.59
C SER A 39 -6.78 14.05 4.94
N ASP A 40 -6.92 13.27 6.03
CA ASP A 40 -6.97 13.77 7.41
C ASP A 40 -5.58 13.97 8.03
N GLY A 41 -4.51 13.69 7.27
CA GLY A 41 -3.13 13.83 7.70
C GLY A 41 -2.55 12.65 8.47
N ASN A 42 -3.29 11.55 8.63
CA ASN A 42 -2.76 10.33 9.24
C ASN A 42 -1.76 9.65 8.31
N LYS A 43 -0.65 9.14 8.87
CA LYS A 43 0.43 8.48 8.12
C LYS A 43 0.55 7.03 8.58
N TYR A 44 0.41 6.12 7.64
CA TYR A 44 0.63 4.70 7.88
C TYR A 44 2.03 4.31 7.43
N GLU A 45 2.89 3.97 8.38
CA GLU A 45 4.29 3.64 8.10
C GLU A 45 4.45 2.40 7.23
N ASN A 46 5.41 2.44 6.31
CA ASN A 46 5.85 1.27 5.58
C ASN A 46 6.82 0.45 6.47
N PRO A 47 6.49 -0.80 6.85
CA PRO A 47 7.33 -1.60 7.73
C PRO A 47 8.67 -2.00 7.11
N LYS A 48 8.86 -1.81 5.79
CA LYS A 48 10.09 -2.13 5.02
C LYS A 48 10.62 -3.52 5.36
N THR A 49 9.73 -4.50 5.36
CA THR A 49 9.96 -5.83 5.93
C THR A 49 11.07 -6.58 5.18
N LEU A 50 11.08 -6.51 3.85
CA LEU A 50 12.13 -7.14 3.04
C LEU A 50 13.50 -6.58 3.39
N ARG A 51 13.62 -5.26 3.54
CA ARG A 51 14.87 -4.59 3.91
C ARG A 51 15.39 -5.02 5.28
N LYS A 52 14.49 -5.22 6.26
CA LYS A 52 14.86 -5.72 7.61
C LYS A 52 15.48 -7.11 7.57
N TYR A 53 14.97 -7.99 6.68
CA TYR A 53 15.43 -9.38 6.58
C TYR A 53 16.48 -9.61 5.49
N GLU A 54 16.87 -8.60 4.72
CA GLU A 54 17.78 -8.72 3.57
C GLU A 54 19.14 -9.33 3.94
N LYS A 55 19.76 -8.85 5.02
CA LYS A 55 21.05 -9.38 5.49
C LYS A 55 20.96 -10.86 5.84
N GLN A 56 19.86 -11.27 6.51
CA GLN A 56 19.61 -12.66 6.86
C GLN A 56 19.38 -13.53 5.63
N LEU A 57 18.56 -13.08 4.68
CA LEU A 57 18.33 -13.78 3.42
C LEU A 57 19.63 -13.96 2.64
N GLY A 58 20.43 -12.90 2.48
CA GLY A 58 21.70 -12.95 1.78
C GLY A 58 22.69 -13.94 2.43
N LYS A 59 22.73 -14.00 3.78
CA LYS A 59 23.54 -15.01 4.51
C LYS A 59 23.07 -16.43 4.19
N LEU A 60 21.75 -16.68 4.26
CA LEU A 60 21.18 -18.00 3.99
C LEU A 60 21.38 -18.42 2.52
N GLN A 61 21.25 -17.50 1.57
CA GLN A 61 21.47 -17.77 0.15
C GLN A 61 22.92 -18.10 -0.16
N ARG A 62 23.89 -17.37 0.42
CA ARG A 62 25.32 -17.70 0.31
C ARG A 62 25.63 -19.09 0.89
N GLN A 63 25.07 -19.40 2.06
CA GLN A 63 25.23 -20.74 2.65
C GLN A 63 24.63 -21.84 1.77
N LEU A 64 23.50 -21.57 1.09
CA LEU A 64 22.90 -22.52 0.16
C LEU A 64 23.81 -22.77 -1.06
N ALA A 65 24.44 -21.71 -1.61
CA ALA A 65 25.34 -21.81 -2.77
C ALA A 65 26.53 -22.74 -2.52
N HIS A 66 26.98 -22.88 -1.27
CA HIS A 66 28.04 -23.79 -0.87
C HIS A 66 27.60 -25.22 -0.51
N LYS A 67 26.33 -25.59 -0.78
CA LYS A 67 25.80 -26.93 -0.50
C LYS A 67 25.73 -27.75 -1.78
N ASN A 68 26.06 -29.02 -1.69
CA ASN A 68 25.88 -29.95 -2.80
C ASN A 68 24.40 -30.10 -3.13
N LYS A 69 24.02 -29.78 -4.38
CA LYS A 69 22.63 -29.92 -4.86
C LYS A 69 22.12 -31.35 -4.60
N GLY A 70 20.88 -31.47 -4.12
CA GLY A 70 20.26 -32.75 -3.81
C GLY A 70 20.63 -33.32 -2.43
N SER A 71 21.61 -32.80 -1.71
CA SER A 71 21.95 -33.28 -0.37
C SER A 71 20.88 -32.90 0.68
N ALA A 72 20.80 -33.67 1.77
CA ALA A 72 19.91 -33.35 2.90
C ALA A 72 20.17 -31.94 3.45
N ASN A 73 21.44 -31.51 3.52
CA ASN A 73 21.82 -30.18 3.96
C ASN A 73 21.39 -29.08 2.99
N PHE A 74 21.36 -29.34 1.68
CA PHE A 74 20.82 -28.43 0.67
C PHE A 74 19.31 -28.20 0.90
N TYR A 75 18.52 -29.25 1.07
CA TYR A 75 17.09 -29.13 1.33
C TYR A 75 16.79 -28.50 2.69
N LYS A 76 17.60 -28.79 3.72
CA LYS A 76 17.49 -28.13 5.03
C LYS A 76 17.69 -26.61 4.91
N MET A 77 18.65 -26.18 4.09
CA MET A 77 18.91 -24.76 3.85
C MET A 77 17.81 -24.11 3.02
N LYS A 78 17.31 -24.75 1.96
CA LYS A 78 16.14 -24.28 1.19
C LYS A 78 14.93 -24.04 2.10
N ARG A 79 14.67 -24.95 3.04
CA ARG A 79 13.59 -24.81 4.02
C ARG A 79 13.78 -23.60 4.94
N LYS A 80 15.02 -23.32 5.38
CA LYS A 80 15.32 -22.11 6.18
C LYS A 80 15.04 -20.83 5.40
N ILE A 81 15.43 -20.78 4.13
CA ILE A 81 15.16 -19.64 3.24
C ILE A 81 13.66 -19.47 3.05
N ALA A 82 12.95 -20.55 2.76
CA ALA A 82 11.49 -20.52 2.59
C ALA A 82 10.76 -20.00 3.84
N ARG A 83 11.19 -20.43 5.03
CA ARG A 83 10.66 -19.92 6.31
C ARG A 83 10.92 -18.42 6.51
N CYS A 84 12.08 -17.93 6.08
CA CYS A 84 12.41 -16.51 6.13
C CYS A 84 11.48 -15.69 5.21
N TYR A 85 11.26 -16.15 3.96
CA TYR A 85 10.30 -15.51 3.05
C TYR A 85 8.85 -15.57 3.57
N GLU A 86 8.45 -16.69 4.12
CA GLU A 86 7.12 -16.85 4.74
C GLU A 86 6.92 -15.83 5.88
N LYS A 87 7.93 -15.65 6.74
CA LYS A 87 7.91 -14.66 7.82
C LYS A 87 7.75 -13.24 7.27
N ILE A 88 8.52 -12.87 6.24
CA ILE A 88 8.43 -11.57 5.56
C ILE A 88 7.00 -11.34 5.03
N THR A 89 6.47 -12.34 4.32
CA THR A 89 5.12 -12.27 3.74
C THR A 89 4.04 -12.12 4.81
N ASN A 90 4.14 -12.89 5.91
CA ASN A 90 3.15 -12.86 6.99
C ASN A 90 3.16 -11.52 7.74
N ILE A 91 4.34 -10.95 8.03
CA ILE A 91 4.45 -9.62 8.66
C ILE A 91 3.81 -8.56 7.76
N ARG A 92 4.10 -8.60 6.46
CA ARG A 92 3.54 -7.67 5.47
C ARG A 92 2.03 -7.79 5.40
N LYS A 93 1.51 -9.00 5.19
CA LYS A 93 0.06 -9.26 5.13
C LYS A 93 -0.65 -8.79 6.40
N ASN A 94 -0.11 -9.13 7.57
CA ASN A 94 -0.69 -8.72 8.84
C ASN A 94 -0.76 -7.19 8.99
N ASN A 95 0.30 -6.47 8.58
CA ASN A 95 0.29 -5.01 8.58
C ASN A 95 -0.79 -4.44 7.65
N LEU A 96 -0.87 -4.96 6.41
CA LEU A 96 -1.88 -4.54 5.45
C LEU A 96 -3.30 -4.85 5.93
N HIS A 97 -3.51 -6.00 6.58
CA HIS A 97 -4.81 -6.33 7.17
C HIS A 97 -5.23 -5.40 8.28
N LYS A 98 -4.30 -4.94 9.13
CA LYS A 98 -4.58 -3.96 10.19
C LYS A 98 -4.97 -2.61 9.58
N ILE A 99 -4.17 -2.10 8.63
CA ILE A 99 -4.41 -0.81 7.98
C ILE A 99 -5.74 -0.85 7.22
N SER A 100 -5.97 -1.85 6.37
CA SER A 100 -7.19 -1.94 5.59
C SER A 100 -8.44 -2.16 6.47
N HIS A 101 -8.30 -2.87 7.59
CA HIS A 101 -9.41 -3.02 8.55
C HIS A 101 -9.75 -1.69 9.18
N GLN A 102 -8.77 -0.94 9.67
CA GLN A 102 -8.98 0.38 10.27
C GLN A 102 -9.62 1.35 9.27
N LEU A 103 -9.07 1.45 8.05
CA LEU A 103 -9.63 2.33 7.02
C LEU A 103 -11.10 2.02 6.70
N ILE A 104 -11.46 0.73 6.62
CA ILE A 104 -12.83 0.29 6.36
C ILE A 104 -13.75 0.55 7.56
N SER A 105 -13.25 0.36 8.78
CA SER A 105 -14.04 0.59 9.99
C SER A 105 -14.37 2.06 10.20
N ASP A 106 -13.41 2.93 9.91
CA ASP A 106 -13.51 4.36 10.22
C ASP A 106 -14.24 5.16 9.13
N ASN A 107 -14.34 4.65 7.90
CA ASN A 107 -14.80 5.45 6.76
C ASN A 107 -15.90 4.77 5.95
N GLN A 108 -16.86 5.56 5.48
CA GLN A 108 -17.91 5.13 4.54
C GLN A 108 -17.40 5.10 3.10
N VAL A 109 -16.56 6.08 2.73
CA VAL A 109 -16.00 6.20 1.40
C VAL A 109 -14.48 6.26 1.50
N ILE A 110 -13.80 5.39 0.79
CA ILE A 110 -12.34 5.36 0.67
C ILE A 110 -11.96 5.56 -0.79
N VAL A 111 -11.11 6.53 -1.05
CA VAL A 111 -10.63 6.82 -2.41
C VAL A 111 -9.12 6.65 -2.46
N SER A 112 -8.60 5.96 -3.46
CA SER A 112 -7.16 5.82 -3.66
C SER A 112 -6.74 6.08 -5.09
N GLU A 113 -5.43 6.29 -5.28
CA GLU A 113 -4.83 6.26 -6.60
C GLU A 113 -4.91 4.87 -7.24
N ASN A 114 -5.02 4.85 -8.56
CA ASN A 114 -4.86 3.64 -9.37
C ASN A 114 -3.42 3.56 -9.89
N LEU A 115 -2.53 2.93 -9.13
CA LEU A 115 -1.12 2.85 -9.50
C LEU A 115 -0.86 1.78 -10.56
N ALA A 116 -0.18 2.15 -11.65
CA ALA A 116 0.31 1.22 -12.67
C ALA A 116 1.55 0.46 -12.17
N ILE A 117 1.38 -0.38 -11.14
CA ILE A 117 2.46 -1.07 -10.40
C ILE A 117 3.36 -1.88 -11.33
N SER A 118 2.80 -2.56 -12.34
CA SER A 118 3.56 -3.33 -13.34
C SER A 118 4.55 -2.47 -14.13
N ASN A 119 4.20 -1.21 -14.41
CA ASN A 119 5.11 -0.27 -15.06
C ASN A 119 6.13 0.31 -14.07
N MET A 120 5.73 0.58 -12.84
CA MET A 120 6.61 1.13 -11.82
C MET A 120 7.74 0.15 -11.43
N ILE A 121 7.48 -1.16 -11.41
CA ILE A 121 8.47 -2.20 -11.12
C ILE A 121 9.57 -2.30 -12.19
N LYS A 122 9.34 -1.82 -13.41
CA LYS A 122 10.38 -1.76 -14.47
C LYS A 122 11.53 -0.81 -14.09
N ASN A 123 11.30 0.12 -13.18
CA ASN A 123 12.37 0.95 -12.62
C ASN A 123 13.19 0.14 -11.60
N HIS A 124 14.33 -0.38 -12.03
CA HIS A 124 15.20 -1.25 -11.23
C HIS A 124 15.63 -0.66 -9.89
N SER A 125 15.82 0.66 -9.80
CA SER A 125 16.22 1.33 -8.55
C SER A 125 15.11 1.33 -7.48
N LEU A 126 13.86 1.33 -7.89
CA LEU A 126 12.69 1.38 -7.00
C LEU A 126 11.93 0.06 -6.90
N ALA A 127 12.15 -0.89 -7.83
CA ALA A 127 11.40 -2.14 -7.94
C ALA A 127 11.28 -2.90 -6.62
N LYS A 128 12.39 -3.00 -5.89
CA LYS A 128 12.45 -3.69 -4.60
C LYS A 128 11.59 -3.00 -3.53
N SER A 129 11.63 -1.67 -3.47
CA SER A 129 10.84 -0.88 -2.51
C SER A 129 9.36 -0.94 -2.86
N ILE A 130 9.01 -0.85 -4.14
CA ILE A 130 7.64 -0.97 -4.65
C ILE A 130 7.06 -2.36 -4.35
N ALA A 131 7.84 -3.42 -4.60
CA ALA A 131 7.43 -4.79 -4.26
C ALA A 131 7.24 -4.99 -2.74
N ASP A 132 8.03 -4.30 -1.91
CA ASP A 132 7.92 -4.39 -0.45
C ASP A 132 6.67 -3.66 0.08
N CYS A 133 6.21 -2.57 -0.57
CA CYS A 133 4.97 -1.87 -0.23
C CYS A 133 3.73 -2.77 -0.40
N SER A 134 3.73 -3.62 -1.43
CA SER A 134 2.59 -4.50 -1.74
C SER A 134 1.26 -3.76 -1.92
N TRP A 135 1.26 -2.62 -2.60
CA TRP A 135 0.06 -1.81 -2.84
C TRP A 135 -1.08 -2.59 -3.51
N TYR A 136 -0.75 -3.50 -4.45
CA TYR A 136 -1.76 -4.38 -5.04
C TYR A 136 -2.55 -5.16 -3.98
N GLU A 137 -1.85 -5.72 -2.99
CA GLU A 137 -2.50 -6.46 -1.90
C GLU A 137 -3.30 -5.54 -0.98
N LEU A 138 -2.82 -4.31 -0.73
CA LEU A 138 -3.58 -3.31 0.04
C LEU A 138 -4.89 -2.94 -0.67
N THR A 139 -4.81 -2.58 -1.96
CA THR A 139 -6.00 -2.20 -2.74
C THR A 139 -6.98 -3.35 -2.87
N ARG A 140 -6.49 -4.59 -3.10
CA ARG A 140 -7.31 -5.80 -3.11
C ARG A 140 -8.03 -6.01 -1.76
N GLN A 141 -7.33 -5.75 -0.63
CA GLN A 141 -7.95 -5.87 0.69
C GLN A 141 -8.99 -4.79 0.95
N LEU A 142 -8.77 -3.59 0.46
CA LEU A 142 -9.76 -2.50 0.53
C LEU A 142 -11.01 -2.83 -0.30
N GLU A 143 -10.85 -3.37 -1.51
CA GLU A 143 -11.96 -3.76 -2.40
C GLU A 143 -12.91 -4.76 -1.72
N TYR A 144 -12.42 -5.95 -1.38
CA TYR A 144 -13.32 -6.98 -0.85
C TYR A 144 -13.85 -6.65 0.55
N LYS A 145 -13.06 -5.93 1.37
CA LYS A 145 -13.55 -5.52 2.69
C LYS A 145 -14.59 -4.41 2.60
N ALA A 146 -14.46 -3.49 1.64
CA ALA A 146 -15.47 -2.48 1.37
C ALA A 146 -16.78 -3.13 0.95
N GLU A 147 -16.73 -4.08 0.01
CA GLU A 147 -17.89 -4.87 -0.43
C GLU A 147 -18.56 -5.59 0.76
N TRP A 148 -17.79 -6.30 1.58
CA TRP A 148 -18.32 -7.03 2.74
C TRP A 148 -18.96 -6.13 3.81
N ASN A 149 -18.51 -4.88 3.94
CA ASN A 149 -18.96 -3.97 4.99
C ASN A 149 -19.86 -2.84 4.45
N HIS A 150 -20.37 -2.96 3.23
CA HIS A 150 -21.21 -1.93 2.57
C HIS A 150 -20.55 -0.55 2.59
N ARG A 151 -19.21 -0.52 2.34
CA ARG A 151 -18.41 0.68 2.15
C ARG A 151 -18.14 0.91 0.67
N GLN A 152 -17.83 2.13 0.30
CA GLN A 152 -17.46 2.47 -1.06
C GLN A 152 -15.95 2.59 -1.17
N TYR A 153 -15.36 1.84 -2.09
CA TYR A 153 -13.94 1.95 -2.43
C TYR A 153 -13.79 2.35 -3.89
N ILE A 154 -13.13 3.48 -4.14
CA ILE A 154 -13.00 4.10 -5.45
C ILE A 154 -11.52 4.25 -5.80
N LYS A 155 -11.17 3.91 -7.04
CA LYS A 155 -9.85 4.22 -7.62
C LYS A 155 -10.03 5.35 -8.62
N ILE A 156 -9.29 6.43 -8.45
CA ILE A 156 -9.27 7.53 -9.42
C ILE A 156 -8.41 7.18 -10.63
N ASP A 157 -8.46 8.01 -11.67
CA ASP A 157 -7.64 7.80 -12.87
C ASP A 157 -6.13 7.78 -12.55
N THR A 158 -5.41 6.86 -13.21
CA THR A 158 -3.96 6.66 -13.02
C THR A 158 -3.12 7.90 -13.30
N PHE A 159 -3.59 8.79 -14.19
CA PHE A 159 -2.87 9.98 -14.62
C PHE A 159 -3.35 11.27 -13.94
N TYR A 160 -4.24 11.15 -12.96
CA TYR A 160 -4.68 12.32 -12.20
C TYR A 160 -3.51 12.95 -11.43
N ALA A 161 -3.27 14.24 -11.65
CA ALA A 161 -2.10 14.94 -11.14
C ALA A 161 -2.27 15.40 -9.67
N SER A 162 -2.70 14.50 -8.79
CA SER A 162 -3.08 14.77 -7.39
C SER A 162 -2.10 15.67 -6.64
N SER A 163 -0.80 15.36 -6.73
CA SER A 163 0.26 16.10 -6.00
C SER A 163 0.61 17.47 -6.60
N GLN A 164 0.17 17.78 -7.83
CA GLN A 164 0.50 19.03 -8.54
C GLN A 164 -0.64 20.05 -8.48
N LEU A 165 -1.84 19.66 -8.09
CA LEU A 165 -3.00 20.53 -8.00
C LEU A 165 -3.06 21.20 -6.62
N CYS A 166 -3.38 22.48 -6.59
CA CYS A 166 -3.70 23.16 -5.35
C CYS A 166 -5.12 22.75 -4.91
N GLY A 167 -5.26 22.14 -3.75
CA GLY A 167 -6.56 21.72 -3.21
C GLY A 167 -7.52 22.88 -2.90
N CYS A 168 -6.99 24.14 -2.83
CA CYS A 168 -7.80 25.32 -2.59
C CYS A 168 -8.37 25.94 -3.89
N CYS A 169 -7.52 26.18 -4.91
CA CYS A 169 -7.93 26.91 -6.11
C CYS A 169 -7.84 26.09 -7.41
N GLY A 170 -7.43 24.83 -7.36
CA GLY A 170 -7.27 23.97 -8.53
C GLY A 170 -6.08 24.30 -9.44
N CYS A 171 -5.28 25.33 -9.12
CA CYS A 171 -4.13 25.69 -9.93
C CYS A 171 -3.10 24.55 -9.97
N LYS A 172 -2.60 24.25 -11.18
CA LYS A 172 -1.56 23.23 -11.38
C LYS A 172 -0.16 23.82 -11.28
N ASN A 173 0.61 23.36 -10.29
CA ASN A 173 2.00 23.73 -10.10
C ASN A 173 2.92 22.58 -10.53
N THR A 174 3.53 22.69 -11.71
CA THR A 174 4.41 21.67 -12.27
C THR A 174 5.76 21.53 -11.55
N ASN A 175 6.19 22.54 -10.79
CA ASN A 175 7.44 22.51 -10.03
C ASN A 175 7.38 21.44 -8.92
N VAL A 176 6.18 21.14 -8.41
CA VAL A 176 5.95 20.11 -7.37
C VAL A 176 6.16 18.68 -7.88
N LYS A 177 6.40 18.48 -9.18
CA LYS A 177 6.87 17.18 -9.70
C LYS A 177 8.17 16.72 -9.05
N ASN A 178 9.01 17.65 -8.62
CA ASN A 178 10.22 17.30 -7.88
C ASN A 178 9.86 16.69 -6.53
N LEU A 179 10.20 15.40 -6.36
CA LEU A 179 9.89 14.62 -5.16
C LEU A 179 10.59 15.12 -3.89
N ALA A 180 11.61 15.98 -4.01
CA ALA A 180 12.28 16.62 -2.88
C ALA A 180 11.43 17.71 -2.23
N ILE A 181 10.50 18.31 -2.98
CA ILE A 181 9.60 19.36 -2.49
C ILE A 181 8.48 18.70 -1.68
N ARG A 182 8.49 18.90 -0.36
CA ARG A 182 7.49 18.35 0.55
C ARG A 182 6.47 19.39 1.00
N LYS A 183 6.87 20.66 1.05
CA LYS A 183 5.99 21.80 1.35
C LYS A 183 6.09 22.80 0.23
N TRP A 184 5.00 23.44 -0.12
CA TRP A 184 4.96 24.42 -1.18
C TRP A 184 3.81 25.41 -0.99
N SER A 185 3.97 26.62 -1.50
CA SER A 185 2.91 27.63 -1.53
C SER A 185 2.36 27.75 -2.94
N CYS A 186 1.05 27.84 -3.06
CA CYS A 186 0.39 28.01 -4.35
C CYS A 186 0.74 29.36 -4.98
N PRO A 187 1.22 29.39 -6.24
CA PRO A 187 1.60 30.67 -6.88
C PRO A 187 0.40 31.56 -7.20
N VAL A 188 -0.83 31.04 -7.15
CA VAL A 188 -2.05 31.78 -7.48
C VAL A 188 -2.76 32.27 -6.23
N CYS A 189 -3.04 31.39 -5.25
CA CYS A 189 -3.82 31.75 -4.07
C CYS A 189 -2.99 31.89 -2.78
N GLY A 190 -1.66 31.62 -2.83
CA GLY A 190 -0.77 31.76 -1.68
C GLY A 190 -0.91 30.65 -0.61
N THR A 191 -1.86 29.74 -0.73
CA THR A 191 -2.09 28.69 0.28
C THR A 191 -0.87 27.77 0.39
N GLU A 192 -0.43 27.52 1.63
CA GLU A 192 0.64 26.58 1.93
C GLU A 192 0.12 25.16 2.02
N HIS A 193 0.83 24.22 1.42
CA HIS A 193 0.48 22.81 1.37
C HIS A 193 1.62 21.90 1.85
N ASP A 194 1.27 20.90 2.67
CA ASP A 194 2.03 19.65 2.71
C ASP A 194 1.66 18.88 1.44
N ARG A 195 2.65 18.49 0.66
CA ARG A 195 2.45 17.90 -0.66
C ARG A 195 1.61 16.62 -0.61
N ASP A 196 1.93 15.74 0.33
CA ASP A 196 1.34 14.41 0.40
C ASP A 196 -0.09 14.49 0.98
N ILE A 197 -0.34 15.40 1.95
CA ILE A 197 -1.69 15.67 2.47
C ILE A 197 -2.55 16.35 1.41
N ASN A 198 -2.02 17.34 0.70
CA ASN A 198 -2.75 17.97 -0.39
C ASN A 198 -3.08 16.98 -1.51
N ALA A 199 -2.18 16.04 -1.84
CA ALA A 199 -2.44 15.00 -2.81
C ALA A 199 -3.59 14.11 -2.37
N SER A 200 -3.60 13.64 -1.11
CA SER A 200 -4.69 12.80 -0.59
C SER A 200 -6.04 13.53 -0.54
N GLN A 201 -6.06 14.83 -0.27
CA GLN A 201 -7.27 15.67 -0.34
C GLN A 201 -7.79 15.80 -1.78
N ASN A 202 -6.91 16.01 -2.75
CA ASN A 202 -7.27 16.06 -4.17
C ASN A 202 -7.78 14.70 -4.68
N ILE A 203 -7.19 13.59 -4.21
CA ILE A 203 -7.67 12.23 -4.50
C ILE A 203 -9.09 12.04 -3.98
N LEU A 204 -9.35 12.46 -2.74
CA LEU A 204 -10.70 12.40 -2.15
C LEU A 204 -11.70 13.21 -2.98
N ALA A 205 -11.37 14.46 -3.28
CA ALA A 205 -12.26 15.36 -4.03
C ALA A 205 -12.60 14.77 -5.42
N GLU A 206 -11.61 14.22 -6.14
CA GLU A 206 -11.83 13.61 -7.45
C GLU A 206 -12.70 12.34 -7.35
N GLY A 207 -12.47 11.48 -6.35
CA GLY A 207 -13.30 10.30 -6.16
C GLY A 207 -14.75 10.63 -5.81
N LEU A 208 -14.98 11.66 -4.99
CA LEU A 208 -16.33 12.14 -4.68
C LEU A 208 -17.01 12.74 -5.91
N ARG A 209 -16.27 13.45 -6.76
CA ARG A 209 -16.79 13.95 -8.05
C ARG A 209 -17.26 12.79 -8.94
N MET A 210 -16.52 11.67 -8.99
CA MET A 210 -16.91 10.48 -9.76
C MET A 210 -18.18 9.80 -9.23
N LEU A 211 -18.48 9.92 -7.94
CA LEU A 211 -19.72 9.39 -7.35
C LEU A 211 -20.96 10.25 -7.64
N SER A 212 -20.76 11.53 -7.98
CA SER A 212 -21.84 12.49 -8.19
C SER A 212 -22.31 12.53 -9.64
N VAL A 213 -21.72 11.74 -10.53
CA VAL A 213 -22.06 11.60 -11.95
C VAL A 213 -22.80 10.29 -12.16
#